data_d3ed6583c22e248758e5b2a4305dcffe
#
_entry.id   d3ed6583c22e248758e5b2a4305dcffe
#
_cell.length_a   1.000
_cell.length_b   1.000
_cell.length_c   1.000
_cell.angle_alpha   90.00
_cell.angle_beta   90.00
_cell.angle_gamma   90.00
#
_symmetry.space_group_name_H-M   'P 1'
#
loop_
_entity.id
_entity.type
_entity.pdbx_description
1 polymer ?
#
loop_
_entity_poly.entity_id
_entity_poly.type
_entity_poly.pdbx_seq_one_letter_code
_entity_poly.pdbx_strand_id
1 'polypeptide(L)'
;MEGRIMEPNIQEAVAVLKKFIIAMNKWEVYYHAITMEYVDKGIKLAPLDAKKREELDAIFNTYCTLRERKYGRQAALNTGCPPEYSPDEEILATEVLKKNKIAIETQEHSLLEYRYRYTLHYKNKEWRIDKKEVYNDQDDKWEKLSL
;
A
#
# COMPACT_ATOMS: atom_id res chain seq x y z
N MET A 1 -1.14 -36.72 -6.14
CA MET A 1 -0.57 -36.08 -5.94
C MET A 1 -0.47 -35.51 -4.97
N GLU A 2 -0.31 -35.79 -4.56
CA GLU A 2 -0.15 -35.44 -3.81
C GLU A 2 0.78 -34.90 -3.16
N GLY A 3 1.22 -35.01 -2.21
CA GLY A 3 2.38 -34.38 -1.69
C GLY A 3 2.92 -33.20 -2.46
N ARG A 4 2.15 -32.67 -3.30
CA ARG A 4 2.53 -31.51 -4.10
C ARG A 4 2.63 -30.30 -3.20
N ILE A 5 3.80 -29.67 -3.21
CA ILE A 5 3.98 -28.37 -2.56
C ILE A 5 3.21 -27.34 -3.39
N MET A 6 2.33 -26.60 -2.73
CA MET A 6 1.62 -25.52 -3.40
C MET A 6 2.60 -24.43 -3.79
N GLU A 7 2.66 -24.13 -5.06
CA GLU A 7 3.44 -23.00 -5.54
C GLU A 7 2.73 -21.71 -5.21
N PRO A 8 3.45 -20.64 -4.86
CA PRO A 8 2.81 -19.34 -4.64
C PRO A 8 2.07 -18.89 -5.89
N ASN A 9 0.85 -18.43 -5.72
CA ASN A 9 0.09 -17.88 -6.83
C ASN A 9 0.44 -16.40 -6.99
N ILE A 10 1.39 -16.15 -7.88
CA ILE A 10 1.90 -14.81 -8.15
C ILE A 10 0.78 -13.88 -8.64
N GLN A 11 -0.11 -14.39 -9.49
CA GLN A 11 -1.21 -13.59 -10.03
C GLN A 11 -2.17 -13.11 -8.93
N GLU A 12 -2.45 -13.97 -7.96
CA GLU A 12 -3.29 -13.57 -6.82
C GLU A 12 -2.61 -12.51 -5.98
N ALA A 13 -1.30 -12.65 -5.72
CA ALA A 13 -0.55 -11.66 -4.96
C ALA A 13 -0.53 -10.31 -5.68
N VAL A 14 -0.30 -10.30 -6.97
CA VAL A 14 -0.32 -9.09 -7.79
C VAL A 14 -1.71 -8.43 -7.75
N ALA A 15 -2.77 -9.25 -7.83
CA ALA A 15 -4.14 -8.74 -7.79
C ALA A 15 -4.44 -8.05 -6.45
N VAL A 16 -3.99 -8.65 -5.34
CA VAL A 16 -4.14 -8.04 -4.01
C VAL A 16 -3.43 -6.70 -3.95
N LEU A 17 -2.19 -6.65 -4.42
CA LEU A 17 -1.41 -5.40 -4.41
C LEU A 17 -2.11 -4.31 -5.25
N LYS A 18 -2.59 -4.65 -6.44
CA LYS A 18 -3.30 -3.69 -7.29
C LYS A 18 -4.55 -3.15 -6.63
N LYS A 19 -5.33 -4.01 -6.00
CA LYS A 19 -6.54 -3.59 -5.28
C LYS A 19 -6.22 -2.66 -4.12
N PHE A 20 -5.15 -2.96 -3.38
CA PHE A 20 -4.69 -2.10 -2.29
C PHE A 20 -4.29 -0.72 -2.82
N ILE A 21 -3.49 -0.67 -3.88
CA ILE A 21 -3.04 0.59 -4.48
C ILE A 21 -4.24 1.44 -4.92
N ILE A 22 -5.22 0.82 -5.57
CA ILE A 22 -6.43 1.52 -6.01
C ILE A 22 -7.23 2.04 -4.81
N ALA A 23 -7.39 1.21 -3.78
CA ALA A 23 -8.13 1.61 -2.58
C ALA A 23 -7.45 2.77 -1.86
N MET A 24 -6.13 2.71 -1.72
CA MET A 24 -5.35 3.78 -1.08
C MET A 24 -5.40 5.07 -1.89
N ASN A 25 -5.32 4.97 -3.22
CA ASN A 25 -5.44 6.14 -4.09
C ASN A 25 -6.81 6.81 -3.90
N LYS A 26 -7.89 6.04 -3.95
CA LYS A 26 -9.24 6.57 -3.77
C LYS A 26 -9.41 7.23 -2.41
N TRP A 27 -8.91 6.59 -1.36
CA TRP A 27 -8.97 7.12 -0.01
C TRP A 27 -8.23 8.46 0.08
N GLU A 28 -7.02 8.53 -0.44
CA GLU A 28 -6.20 9.72 -0.36
C GLU A 28 -6.77 10.88 -1.16
N VAL A 29 -7.19 10.63 -2.40
CA VAL A 29 -7.78 11.66 -3.26
C VAL A 29 -9.06 12.23 -2.63
N TYR A 30 -9.92 11.35 -2.15
CA TYR A 30 -11.19 11.76 -1.56
C TYR A 30 -10.98 12.61 -0.30
N TYR A 31 -10.18 12.12 0.64
CA TYR A 31 -9.98 12.80 1.92
C TYR A 31 -9.09 14.03 1.82
N HIS A 32 -8.17 14.06 0.87
CA HIS A 32 -7.40 15.28 0.64
C HIS A 32 -8.32 16.43 0.21
N ALA A 33 -9.20 16.18 -0.75
CA ALA A 33 -10.13 17.20 -1.24
C ALA A 33 -11.06 17.71 -0.13
N ILE A 34 -11.62 16.79 0.66
CA ILE A 34 -12.53 17.17 1.73
C ILE A 34 -11.79 17.91 2.85
N THR A 35 -10.58 17.46 3.19
CA THR A 35 -9.77 18.13 4.21
C THR A 35 -9.49 19.59 3.82
N MET A 36 -9.12 19.82 2.57
CA MET A 36 -8.88 21.17 2.07
C MET A 36 -10.14 22.03 2.13
N GLU A 37 -11.28 21.45 1.77
CA GLU A 37 -12.57 22.15 1.87
C GLU A 37 -12.88 22.56 3.31
N TYR A 38 -12.67 21.65 4.26
CA TYR A 38 -12.91 21.93 5.68
C TYR A 38 -11.98 23.03 6.20
N VAL A 39 -10.69 22.95 5.81
CA VAL A 39 -9.71 23.98 6.18
C VAL A 39 -10.14 25.36 5.65
N ASP A 40 -10.52 25.42 4.37
CA ASP A 40 -10.92 26.66 3.72
C ASP A 40 -12.18 27.27 4.40
N LYS A 41 -13.08 26.43 4.87
CA LYS A 41 -14.32 26.87 5.51
C LYS A 41 -14.20 27.04 7.04
N GLY A 42 -13.04 26.75 7.60
CA GLY A 42 -12.83 26.81 9.06
C GLY A 42 -13.61 25.77 9.84
N ILE A 43 -13.93 24.63 9.22
CA ILE A 43 -14.68 23.55 9.88
C ILE A 43 -13.70 22.66 10.64
N LYS A 44 -14.10 22.20 11.83
CA LYS A 44 -13.28 21.31 12.65
C LYS A 44 -13.04 19.97 11.94
N LEU A 45 -11.79 19.49 12.00
CA LEU A 45 -11.40 18.25 11.32
C LEU A 45 -11.69 16.97 12.12
N ALA A 46 -11.90 17.07 13.43
CA ALA A 46 -12.01 15.88 14.28
C ALA A 46 -13.06 14.84 13.82
N PRO A 47 -14.30 15.22 13.47
CA PRO A 47 -15.27 14.23 12.98
C PRO A 47 -14.85 13.62 11.65
N LEU A 48 -14.22 14.41 10.78
CA LEU A 48 -13.70 13.93 9.50
C LEU A 48 -12.56 12.94 9.72
N ASP A 49 -11.65 13.26 10.65
CA ASP A 49 -10.51 12.40 10.97
C ASP A 49 -10.95 11.02 11.48
N ALA A 50 -12.02 10.97 12.28
CA ALA A 50 -12.55 9.71 12.78
C ALA A 50 -13.02 8.81 11.63
N LYS A 51 -13.75 9.38 10.68
CA LYS A 51 -14.26 8.66 9.51
C LYS A 51 -13.12 8.24 8.58
N LYS A 52 -12.18 9.13 8.37
CA LYS A 52 -10.98 8.91 7.57
C LYS A 52 -10.18 7.72 8.11
N ARG A 53 -10.01 7.66 9.44
CA ARG A 53 -9.32 6.54 10.09
C ARG A 53 -10.08 5.23 9.95
N GLU A 54 -11.39 5.26 10.15
CA GLU A 54 -12.22 4.07 10.04
C GLU A 54 -12.10 3.43 8.65
N GLU A 55 -12.16 4.25 7.59
CA GLU A 55 -12.03 3.75 6.22
C GLU A 55 -10.62 3.27 5.90
N LEU A 56 -9.60 3.96 6.41
CA LEU A 56 -8.21 3.53 6.22
C LEU A 56 -7.96 2.20 6.92
N ASP A 57 -8.44 2.04 8.15
CA ASP A 57 -8.30 0.79 8.89
C ASP A 57 -8.98 -0.37 8.16
N ALA A 58 -10.13 -0.11 7.53
CA ALA A 58 -10.82 -1.13 6.72
C ALA A 58 -9.96 -1.58 5.53
N ILE A 59 -9.27 -0.64 4.87
CA ILE A 59 -8.36 -0.98 3.77
C ILE A 59 -7.21 -1.85 4.27
N PHE A 60 -6.57 -1.45 5.36
CA PHE A 60 -5.45 -2.21 5.91
C PHE A 60 -5.90 -3.59 6.42
N ASN A 61 -7.05 -3.66 7.06
CA ASN A 61 -7.58 -4.95 7.53
C ASN A 61 -7.94 -5.90 6.38
N THR A 62 -8.25 -5.36 5.21
CA THR A 62 -8.58 -6.15 4.03
C THR A 62 -7.35 -6.66 3.29
N TYR A 63 -6.31 -5.83 3.17
CA TYR A 63 -5.21 -6.11 2.25
C TYR A 63 -3.85 -6.29 2.91
N CYS A 64 -3.66 -5.86 4.14
CA CYS A 64 -2.35 -5.87 4.78
C CYS A 64 -2.26 -6.88 5.91
N THR A 65 -1.03 -7.23 6.28
CA THR A 65 -0.83 -8.08 7.45
C THR A 65 -1.36 -7.37 8.71
N LEU A 66 -1.98 -8.15 9.59
CA LEU A 66 -2.66 -7.60 10.77
C LEU A 66 -1.64 -7.39 11.89
N ARG A 67 -1.09 -6.19 11.96
CA ARG A 67 -0.15 -5.80 13.00
C ARG A 67 -0.24 -4.30 13.23
N GLU A 68 0.19 -3.87 14.41
CA GLU A 68 0.28 -2.45 14.70
C GLU A 68 1.36 -1.81 13.84
N ARG A 69 1.05 -0.64 13.29
CA ARG A 69 2.01 0.15 12.50
C ARG A 69 2.21 1.50 13.15
N LYS A 70 3.47 1.77 13.51
CA LYS A 70 3.84 3.01 14.22
C LYS A 70 4.09 4.18 13.27
N TYR A 71 4.22 3.91 11.97
CA TYR A 71 4.53 4.90 10.96
C TYR A 71 3.59 4.74 9.76
N GLY A 72 3.54 5.74 8.91
CA GLY A 72 2.74 5.72 7.69
C GLY A 72 1.33 6.25 7.89
N ARG A 73 0.47 5.95 6.93
CA ARG A 73 -0.90 6.49 6.87
C ARG A 73 -1.73 6.10 8.09
N GLN A 74 -1.62 4.85 8.50
CA GLN A 74 -2.41 4.34 9.62
C GLN A 74 -2.05 5.02 10.94
N ALA A 75 -0.80 5.48 11.08
CA ALA A 75 -0.35 6.19 12.27
C ALA A 75 -0.67 7.69 12.20
N ALA A 76 -0.58 8.31 11.04
CA ALA A 76 -0.60 9.78 10.91
C ALA A 76 -1.75 10.34 10.07
N LEU A 77 -2.47 9.55 9.30
CA LEU A 77 -3.62 9.97 8.47
C LEU A 77 -3.30 11.08 7.46
N ASN A 78 -2.04 11.21 7.06
CA ASN A 78 -1.64 12.26 6.12
C ASN A 78 -2.14 11.98 4.71
N THR A 79 -2.54 13.05 4.02
CA THR A 79 -2.89 12.99 2.60
C THR A 79 -2.13 14.07 1.85
N GLY A 80 -1.88 13.84 0.57
CA GLY A 80 -1.15 14.80 -0.25
C GLY A 80 -1.69 14.86 -1.67
N CYS A 81 -1.15 15.82 -2.42
CA CYS A 81 -1.45 15.97 -3.84
C CYS A 81 -0.14 16.28 -4.57
N PRO A 82 0.34 15.38 -5.46
CA PRO A 82 -0.34 14.16 -5.89
C PRO A 82 -0.36 13.10 -4.78
N PRO A 83 -1.30 12.14 -4.85
CA PRO A 83 -1.35 11.06 -3.88
C PRO A 83 -0.16 10.13 -4.01
N GLU A 84 0.23 9.49 -2.91
CA GLU A 84 1.38 8.57 -2.91
C GLU A 84 1.11 7.34 -3.76
N TYR A 85 -0.10 6.81 -3.69
CA TYR A 85 -0.48 5.61 -4.46
C TYR A 85 -1.18 6.03 -5.75
N SER A 86 -0.74 5.46 -6.88
CA SER A 86 -1.32 5.78 -8.19
C SER A 86 -1.85 4.51 -8.85
N PRO A 87 -3.07 4.53 -9.42
CA PRO A 87 -3.58 3.37 -10.15
C PRO A 87 -2.73 2.99 -11.35
N ASP A 88 -1.90 3.92 -11.84
CA ASP A 88 -1.02 3.70 -12.98
C ASP A 88 0.31 3.05 -12.60
N GLU A 89 0.51 2.72 -11.33
CA GLU A 89 1.74 2.09 -10.87
C GLU A 89 1.93 0.75 -11.58
N GLU A 90 3.06 0.63 -12.26
CA GLU A 90 3.35 -0.51 -13.14
C GLU A 90 4.06 -1.63 -12.40
N ILE A 91 3.63 -2.88 -12.61
CA ILE A 91 4.33 -4.05 -12.07
C ILE A 91 5.54 -4.31 -12.95
N LEU A 92 6.74 -4.23 -12.38
CA LEU A 92 7.99 -4.48 -13.10
C LEU A 92 8.46 -5.91 -13.00
N ALA A 93 8.41 -6.48 -11.80
CA ALA A 93 8.98 -7.80 -11.55
C ALA A 93 8.36 -8.42 -10.31
N THR A 94 8.40 -9.75 -10.27
CA THR A 94 7.98 -10.50 -9.09
C THR A 94 9.06 -11.50 -8.73
N GLU A 95 9.26 -11.73 -7.44
CA GLU A 95 10.25 -12.68 -6.95
C GLU A 95 9.66 -13.50 -5.82
N VAL A 96 9.74 -14.83 -5.95
CA VAL A 96 9.33 -15.73 -4.87
C VAL A 96 10.48 -15.82 -3.88
N LEU A 97 10.27 -15.27 -2.67
CA LEU A 97 11.28 -15.30 -1.61
C LEU A 97 11.22 -16.60 -0.83
N LYS A 98 10.01 -17.07 -0.55
CA LYS A 98 9.71 -18.35 0.10
C LYS A 98 8.37 -18.81 -0.45
N LYS A 99 7.96 -20.06 -0.16
CA LYS A 99 6.69 -20.57 -0.69
C LYS A 99 5.47 -19.76 -0.23
N ASN A 100 5.60 -18.98 0.84
CA ASN A 100 4.51 -18.14 1.35
C ASN A 100 4.90 -16.65 1.38
N LYS A 101 5.89 -16.25 0.59
CA LYS A 101 6.36 -14.86 0.60
C LYS A 101 6.82 -14.45 -0.79
N ILE A 102 6.28 -13.36 -1.31
CA ILE A 102 6.58 -12.82 -2.63
C ILE A 102 6.96 -11.35 -2.51
N ALA A 103 7.98 -10.94 -3.28
CA ALA A 103 8.31 -9.53 -3.45
C ALA A 103 7.82 -9.08 -4.83
N ILE A 104 7.22 -7.91 -4.91
CA ILE A 104 6.71 -7.31 -6.14
C ILE A 104 7.33 -5.94 -6.31
N GLU A 105 8.07 -5.73 -7.40
CA GLU A 105 8.63 -4.43 -7.74
C GLU A 105 7.69 -3.67 -8.66
N THR A 106 7.53 -2.38 -8.39
CA THR A 106 6.65 -1.51 -9.17
C THR A 106 7.37 -0.24 -9.57
N GLN A 107 6.86 0.40 -10.62
CA GLN A 107 7.32 1.71 -11.08
C GLN A 107 6.17 2.69 -11.01
N GLU A 108 6.35 3.75 -10.26
CA GLU A 108 5.39 4.83 -10.18
C GLU A 108 5.73 5.83 -11.30
N HIS A 109 4.71 6.34 -12.00
CA HIS A 109 4.89 7.19 -13.17
C HIS A 109 4.47 8.64 -12.95
N SER A 110 4.47 9.09 -11.70
CA SER A 110 4.22 10.49 -11.39
C SER A 110 5.50 11.32 -11.56
N LEU A 111 5.51 12.53 -11.06
CA LEU A 111 6.64 13.45 -11.17
C LEU A 111 7.96 12.90 -10.62
N LEU A 112 7.90 12.08 -9.57
CA LEU A 112 9.10 11.59 -8.89
C LEU A 112 9.59 10.24 -9.42
N GLU A 113 8.73 9.50 -10.11
CA GLU A 113 9.05 8.23 -10.76
C GLU A 113 9.76 7.22 -9.84
N TYR A 114 9.27 7.08 -8.60
CA TYR A 114 9.85 6.17 -7.63
C TYR A 114 9.66 4.71 -8.03
N ARG A 115 10.65 3.89 -7.68
CA ARG A 115 10.56 2.43 -7.76
C ARG A 115 10.31 1.89 -6.37
N TYR A 116 9.31 1.02 -6.24
CA TYR A 116 8.94 0.42 -4.96
C TYR A 116 9.07 -1.08 -5.01
N ARG A 117 9.23 -1.67 -3.84
CA ARG A 117 9.19 -3.12 -3.67
C ARG A 117 8.29 -3.43 -2.49
N TYR A 118 7.23 -4.20 -2.76
CA TYR A 118 6.27 -4.63 -1.75
C TYR A 118 6.54 -6.08 -1.44
N THR A 119 6.47 -6.45 -0.15
CA THR A 119 6.56 -7.84 0.27
C THR A 119 5.20 -8.28 0.76
N LEU A 120 4.71 -9.39 0.21
CA LEU A 120 3.42 -9.97 0.58
C LEU A 120 3.62 -11.33 1.21
N HIS A 121 2.80 -11.62 2.22
CA HIS A 121 2.80 -12.91 2.91
C HIS A 121 1.51 -13.65 2.61
N TYR A 122 1.63 -14.97 2.40
CA TYR A 122 0.47 -15.85 2.24
C TYR A 122 0.20 -16.54 3.57
N LYS A 123 -0.98 -16.30 4.13
CA LYS A 123 -1.37 -16.87 5.42
C LYS A 123 -2.90 -16.95 5.47
N ASN A 124 -3.43 -18.02 6.05
CA ASN A 124 -4.87 -18.23 6.16
C ASN A 124 -5.55 -18.14 4.81
N LYS A 125 -4.93 -18.73 3.78
CA LYS A 125 -5.44 -18.82 2.40
C LYS A 125 -5.57 -17.47 1.69
N GLU A 126 -4.86 -16.44 2.14
CA GLU A 126 -4.88 -15.14 1.46
C GLU A 126 -3.51 -14.48 1.48
N TRP A 127 -3.28 -13.67 0.45
CA TRP A 127 -2.11 -12.82 0.37
C TRP A 127 -2.38 -11.51 1.08
N ARG A 128 -1.40 -11.04 1.85
CA ARG A 128 -1.49 -9.76 2.54
C ARG A 128 -0.18 -9.00 2.41
N ILE A 129 -0.29 -7.69 2.22
CA ILE A 129 0.89 -6.83 2.07
C ILE A 129 1.49 -6.59 3.44
N ASP A 130 2.78 -6.88 3.58
CA ASP A 130 3.47 -6.74 4.86
C ASP A 130 4.31 -5.48 4.96
N LYS A 131 5.08 -5.17 3.91
CA LYS A 131 5.96 -4.02 3.94
C LYS A 131 6.19 -3.44 2.55
N LYS A 132 6.72 -2.22 2.54
CA LYS A 132 7.05 -1.47 1.34
C LYS A 132 8.45 -0.92 1.47
N GLU A 133 9.19 -0.90 0.37
CA GLU A 133 10.52 -0.31 0.28
C GLU A 133 10.59 0.58 -0.94
N VAL A 134 11.49 1.57 -0.91
CA VAL A 134 11.76 2.43 -2.07
C VAL A 134 13.22 2.26 -2.47
N TYR A 135 13.49 2.26 -3.77
CA TYR A 135 14.84 2.14 -4.28
C TYR A 135 15.54 3.50 -4.23
N ASN A 136 16.73 3.52 -3.63
CA ASN A 136 17.58 4.71 -3.57
C ASN A 136 18.67 4.57 -4.63
N ASP A 137 18.54 5.34 -5.73
CA ASP A 137 19.48 5.30 -6.85
C ASP A 137 20.89 5.72 -6.47
N GLN A 138 21.02 6.68 -5.56
CA GLN A 138 22.32 7.21 -5.18
C GLN A 138 23.15 6.19 -4.42
N ASP A 139 22.51 5.45 -3.51
CA ASP A 139 23.19 4.46 -2.68
C ASP A 139 23.03 3.04 -3.22
N ASP A 140 22.31 2.87 -4.32
CA ASP A 140 22.04 1.58 -4.96
C ASP A 140 21.54 0.55 -3.94
N LYS A 141 20.50 0.92 -3.20
CA LYS A 141 19.91 0.01 -2.19
C LYS A 141 18.44 0.31 -1.97
N TRP A 142 17.73 -0.71 -1.47
CA TRP A 142 16.35 -0.58 -1.04
C TRP A 142 16.29 -0.03 0.37
N GLU A 143 15.41 0.94 0.59
CA GLU A 143 15.20 1.57 1.89
C GLU A 143 13.78 1.35 2.37
N LYS A 144 13.63 1.17 3.67
CA LYS A 144 12.35 0.96 4.31
C LYS A 144 11.44 2.15 4.11
N LEU A 145 10.19 1.89 3.77
CA LEU A 145 9.17 2.92 3.63
C LEU A 145 7.91 2.42 4.32
N SER A 146 7.07 3.34 4.79
CA SER A 146 5.80 2.97 5.43
C SER A 146 4.69 2.84 4.38
N LEU A 147 3.75 1.96 4.66
CA LEU A 147 2.54 1.83 3.84
C LEU A 147 1.61 3.01 4.04
#